data_e4801f79807a769a78244ab460862aab
#
_entry.id   e4801f79807a769a78244ab460862aab
#
_cell.length_a   1.000
_cell.length_b   1.000
_cell.length_c   1.000
_cell.angle_alpha   90.00
_cell.angle_beta   90.00
_cell.angle_gamma   90.00
#
_symmetry.space_group_name_H-M   'P 1'
#
loop_
_entity.id
_entity.type
_entity.pdbx_description
1 polymer ?
#
loop_
_entity_poly.entity_id
_entity_poly.type
_entity_poly.pdbx_seq_one_letter_code
_entity_poly.pdbx_strand_id
1 'polypeptide(L)'
;TEVGVYNMTGTVDCIVNASYASDREFETALWDAYQNLDYTPLWENTNFHQYLCSVYRINKRLPAEKKLHISCTDVPFSWHQTEGLTHEQFQDFLHIWDYKDIVMGNNALTELYRLFDGPDPRKKALIIFNSPHSFLTGPNSRPAPCAGQIIAERFPGRVANVAINWAKRRNGYRGLTQNGKWDAAFAACGNKSIGFDLAGTPFGEDRFDLRPGYFKKRLEYKEVYTGFIFYKPVGEWVFGIGIPNMADAGFVDELVRRDSEIWSGETMSSPEERSEIYDYYARTRSFRIPDLSGQTSFIEKIDRQISRYYKPGVEIRSGADRAGVGRGLPVSCL
;
A
#
# COMPACT_ATOMS: atom_id res chain seq x y z
N THR A 1 25.96 -5.60 14.86
CA THR A 1 24.87 -5.77 15.86
C THR A 1 23.97 -4.55 15.93
N GLU A 2 24.52 -3.34 15.87
CA GLU A 2 23.72 -2.11 15.90
C GLU A 2 22.89 -1.91 14.64
N VAL A 3 23.39 -2.29 13.47
CA VAL A 3 22.63 -2.25 12.22
C VAL A 3 21.38 -3.15 12.25
N GLY A 4 21.39 -4.22 13.01
CA GLY A 4 20.25 -5.10 13.18
C GLY A 4 19.12 -4.51 14.03
N VAL A 5 19.43 -3.59 14.92
CA VAL A 5 18.44 -2.94 15.81
C VAL A 5 17.55 -1.98 15.02
N TYR A 6 18.12 -1.32 14.01
CA TYR A 6 17.42 -0.31 13.20
C TYR A 6 16.92 -0.86 11.86
N ASN A 7 17.17 -2.11 11.57
CA ASN A 7 16.79 -2.75 10.33
C ASN A 7 15.60 -3.68 10.54
N MET A 8 14.41 -3.17 10.32
CA MET A 8 13.17 -3.95 10.43
C MET A 8 13.19 -5.21 9.55
N THR A 9 13.92 -5.22 8.44
CA THR A 9 14.10 -6.40 7.57
C THR A 9 14.65 -7.59 8.35
N GLY A 10 15.80 -7.40 9.00
CA GLY A 10 16.43 -8.50 9.75
C GLY A 10 15.53 -9.01 10.86
N THR A 11 14.85 -8.10 11.57
CA THR A 11 13.95 -8.45 12.66
C THR A 11 12.73 -9.22 12.16
N VAL A 12 11.98 -8.68 11.19
CA VAL A 12 10.77 -9.33 10.68
C VAL A 12 11.07 -10.65 10.00
N ASP A 13 12.16 -10.74 9.20
CA ASP A 13 12.55 -12.00 8.56
C ASP A 13 12.93 -13.06 9.58
N CYS A 14 13.68 -12.69 10.62
CA CYS A 14 13.98 -13.59 11.72
C CYS A 14 12.72 -14.06 12.45
N ILE A 15 11.79 -13.16 12.75
CA ILE A 15 10.54 -13.50 13.45
C ILE A 15 9.71 -14.50 12.63
N VAL A 16 9.48 -14.25 11.33
CA VAL A 16 8.63 -15.14 10.50
C VAL A 16 9.32 -16.48 10.17
N ASN A 17 10.63 -16.60 10.38
CA ASN A 17 11.40 -17.80 10.11
C ASN A 17 11.84 -18.56 11.39
N ALA A 18 11.65 -17.98 12.57
CA ALA A 18 11.97 -18.62 13.83
C ALA A 18 10.98 -19.73 14.21
N SER A 19 11.35 -20.50 15.21
CA SER A 19 10.50 -21.53 15.81
C SER A 19 10.01 -21.01 17.17
N TYR A 20 8.70 -21.07 17.37
CA TYR A 20 8.05 -20.69 18.61
C TYR A 20 7.26 -21.87 19.19
N ALA A 21 7.14 -21.93 20.50
CA ALA A 21 6.35 -22.93 21.19
C ALA A 21 4.84 -22.74 20.95
N SER A 22 4.41 -21.52 20.69
CA SER A 22 3.03 -21.18 20.42
C SER A 22 2.88 -20.04 19.40
N ASP A 23 1.71 -19.94 18.77
CA ASP A 23 1.38 -18.80 17.91
C ASP A 23 1.36 -17.47 18.70
N ARG A 24 1.04 -17.53 20.02
CA ARG A 24 1.08 -16.36 20.90
C ARG A 24 2.49 -15.80 21.07
N GLU A 25 3.48 -16.65 21.27
CA GLU A 25 4.89 -16.20 21.35
C GLU A 25 5.34 -15.53 20.05
N PHE A 26 4.95 -16.09 18.91
CA PHE A 26 5.19 -15.48 17.61
C PHE A 26 4.53 -14.09 17.50
N GLU A 27 3.25 -13.97 17.88
CA GLU A 27 2.55 -12.68 17.85
C GLU A 27 3.18 -11.66 18.81
N THR A 28 3.63 -12.08 20.00
CA THR A 28 4.35 -11.20 20.94
C THR A 28 5.63 -10.65 20.30
N ALA A 29 6.41 -11.49 19.61
CA ALA A 29 7.61 -11.04 18.92
C ALA A 29 7.30 -10.02 17.79
N LEU A 30 6.16 -10.19 17.09
CA LEU A 30 5.71 -9.19 16.12
C LEU A 30 5.30 -7.87 16.79
N TRP A 31 4.61 -7.92 17.94
CA TRP A 31 4.22 -6.71 18.66
C TRP A 31 5.45 -5.92 19.12
N ASP A 32 6.46 -6.59 19.66
CA ASP A 32 7.73 -5.96 20.03
C ASP A 32 8.39 -5.25 18.83
N ALA A 33 8.35 -5.89 17.65
CA ALA A 33 8.87 -5.28 16.43
C ALA A 33 8.06 -4.05 16.01
N TYR A 34 6.74 -4.12 16.02
CA TYR A 34 5.87 -2.98 15.69
C TYR A 34 6.07 -1.83 16.69
N GLN A 35 6.10 -2.14 17.99
CA GLN A 35 6.29 -1.15 19.03
C GLN A 35 7.62 -0.42 18.95
N ASN A 36 8.66 -1.04 18.44
CA ASN A 36 10.01 -0.46 18.46
C ASN A 36 10.51 0.06 17.12
N LEU A 37 10.06 -0.53 16.00
CA LEU A 37 10.65 -0.30 14.70
C LEU A 37 9.67 0.31 13.67
N ASP A 38 8.41 0.45 14.00
CA ASP A 38 7.46 1.12 13.12
C ASP A 38 7.39 2.61 13.46
N TYR A 39 7.74 3.44 12.48
CA TYR A 39 7.71 4.89 12.60
C TYR A 39 6.32 5.43 12.88
N THR A 40 5.36 4.96 12.13
CA THR A 40 3.98 5.32 12.35
C THR A 40 3.14 4.06 12.39
N PRO A 41 2.12 4.07 13.24
CA PRO A 41 1.13 3.00 13.26
C PRO A 41 0.29 2.91 11.96
N LEU A 42 0.69 3.56 10.88
CA LEU A 42 -0.01 3.59 9.60
C LEU A 42 -0.11 2.23 8.92
N TRP A 43 0.86 1.36 9.16
CA TRP A 43 0.88 0.00 8.61
C TRP A 43 0.34 -1.04 9.58
N GLU A 44 -0.08 -0.62 10.74
CA GLU A 44 -0.73 -1.44 11.76
C GLU A 44 -2.15 -1.77 11.38
N ASN A 45 -2.38 -2.15 10.16
CA ASN A 45 -3.66 -2.68 9.80
C ASN A 45 -3.67 -4.20 9.99
N THR A 46 -4.79 -4.70 10.38
CA THR A 46 -5.06 -6.13 10.55
C THR A 46 -4.62 -6.94 9.34
N ASN A 47 -4.75 -6.40 8.13
CA ASN A 47 -4.40 -7.11 6.90
C ASN A 47 -2.88 -7.35 6.79
N PHE A 48 -2.06 -6.37 7.16
CA PHE A 48 -0.60 -6.54 7.17
C PHE A 48 -0.16 -7.53 8.25
N HIS A 49 -0.72 -7.43 9.44
CA HIS A 49 -0.49 -8.39 10.51
C HIS A 49 -0.87 -9.81 10.08
N GLN A 50 -2.05 -9.99 9.49
CA GLN A 50 -2.50 -11.29 8.97
C GLN A 50 -1.61 -11.82 7.84
N TYR A 51 -1.05 -10.92 7.01
CA TYR A 51 -0.06 -11.30 6.01
C TYR A 51 1.20 -11.91 6.67
N LEU A 52 1.78 -11.26 7.67
CA LEU A 52 2.96 -11.78 8.40
C LEU A 52 2.63 -13.10 9.12
N CYS A 53 1.49 -13.19 9.78
CA CYS A 53 1.01 -14.44 10.37
C CYS A 53 0.87 -15.56 9.33
N SER A 54 0.43 -15.24 8.13
CA SER A 54 0.31 -16.21 7.04
C SER A 54 1.67 -16.68 6.54
N VAL A 55 2.62 -15.76 6.39
CA VAL A 55 4.01 -16.11 6.02
C VAL A 55 4.61 -17.05 7.07
N TYR A 56 4.48 -16.71 8.35
CA TYR A 56 4.96 -17.59 9.44
C TYR A 56 4.35 -19.00 9.37
N ARG A 57 3.03 -19.11 9.24
CA ARG A 57 2.34 -20.41 9.16
C ARG A 57 2.75 -21.21 7.93
N ILE A 58 3.00 -20.56 6.81
CA ILE A 58 3.55 -21.22 5.60
C ILE A 58 4.97 -21.69 5.87
N ASN A 59 5.83 -20.82 6.39
CA ASN A 59 7.24 -21.12 6.65
C ASN A 59 7.43 -22.24 7.68
N LYS A 60 6.55 -22.34 8.68
CA LYS A 60 6.54 -23.43 9.66
C LYS A 60 6.41 -24.82 9.02
N ARG A 61 5.84 -24.91 7.81
CA ARG A 61 5.60 -26.16 7.06
C ARG A 61 6.62 -26.40 5.96
N LEU A 62 7.49 -25.42 5.68
CA LEU A 62 8.44 -25.48 4.58
C LEU A 62 9.83 -25.87 5.10
N PRO A 63 10.60 -26.66 4.33
CA PRO A 63 12.02 -26.84 4.60
C PRO A 63 12.77 -25.52 4.41
N ALA A 64 13.91 -25.37 5.07
CA ALA A 64 14.63 -24.10 5.18
C ALA A 64 14.89 -23.42 3.82
N GLU A 65 15.27 -24.19 2.81
CA GLU A 65 15.58 -23.71 1.47
C GLU A 65 14.35 -23.24 0.65
N LYS A 66 13.15 -23.50 1.15
CA LYS A 66 11.89 -23.10 0.51
C LYS A 66 11.13 -22.03 1.27
N LYS A 67 11.62 -21.61 2.43
CA LYS A 67 10.95 -20.57 3.23
C LYS A 67 10.88 -19.25 2.47
N LEU A 68 9.81 -18.52 2.71
CA LEU A 68 9.64 -17.15 2.25
C LEU A 68 10.48 -16.21 3.12
N HIS A 69 11.16 -15.28 2.49
CA HIS A 69 11.92 -14.24 3.15
C HIS A 69 11.22 -12.89 2.97
N ILE A 70 11.25 -12.06 4.01
CA ILE A 70 10.68 -10.72 4.02
C ILE A 70 11.81 -9.71 4.17
N SER A 71 11.83 -8.73 3.28
CA SER A 71 12.76 -7.59 3.35
C SER A 71 11.97 -6.30 3.43
N CYS A 72 12.12 -5.57 4.53
CA CYS A 72 11.56 -4.24 4.69
C CYS A 72 12.49 -3.22 4.02
N THR A 73 11.97 -2.40 3.13
CA THR A 73 12.78 -1.51 2.28
C THR A 73 12.59 -0.03 2.60
N ASP A 74 11.75 0.31 3.56
CA ASP A 74 11.53 1.68 3.98
C ASP A 74 12.74 2.27 4.71
N VAL A 75 12.67 3.53 5.09
CA VAL A 75 13.70 4.22 5.85
C VAL A 75 13.90 3.49 7.19
N PRO A 76 15.12 3.09 7.54
CA PRO A 76 15.39 2.48 8.84
C PRO A 76 15.02 3.43 9.97
N PHE A 77 14.30 2.91 10.96
CA PHE A 77 13.80 3.68 12.08
C PHE A 77 13.76 2.84 13.36
N SER A 78 14.01 3.47 14.51
CA SER A 78 13.75 2.88 15.82
C SER A 78 13.36 4.00 16.79
N TRP A 79 12.33 3.76 17.59
CA TRP A 79 11.90 4.70 18.61
C TRP A 79 12.96 4.97 19.69
N HIS A 80 13.85 4.03 19.95
CA HIS A 80 14.99 4.27 20.85
C HIS A 80 15.93 5.38 20.39
N GLN A 81 15.94 5.69 19.08
CA GLN A 81 16.74 6.81 18.55
C GLN A 81 16.13 8.17 18.86
N THR A 82 14.86 8.20 19.24
CA THR A 82 14.12 9.44 19.50
C THR A 82 13.95 9.75 20.97
N GLU A 83 14.44 8.89 21.85
CA GLU A 83 14.36 9.09 23.29
C GLU A 83 15.05 10.39 23.69
N GLY A 84 14.33 11.26 24.40
CA GLY A 84 14.83 12.55 24.89
C GLY A 84 14.92 13.66 23.84
N LEU A 85 14.51 13.44 22.59
CA LEU A 85 14.41 14.50 21.60
C LEU A 85 13.21 15.41 21.92
N THR A 86 13.39 16.71 21.66
CA THR A 86 12.25 17.64 21.59
C THR A 86 11.49 17.41 20.29
N HIS A 87 10.25 17.94 20.18
CA HIS A 87 9.48 17.89 18.95
C HIS A 87 10.27 18.45 17.74
N GLU A 88 10.93 19.59 17.91
CA GLU A 88 11.74 20.22 16.86
C GLU A 88 12.90 19.30 16.41
N GLN A 89 13.65 18.75 17.38
CA GLN A 89 14.73 17.80 17.09
C GLN A 89 14.23 16.53 16.43
N PHE A 90 13.04 16.06 16.79
CA PHE A 90 12.41 14.90 16.15
C PHE A 90 12.01 15.23 14.70
N GLN A 91 11.47 16.43 14.44
CA GLN A 91 11.17 16.87 13.08
C GLN A 91 12.44 16.96 12.22
N ASP A 92 13.53 17.47 12.78
CA ASP A 92 14.84 17.50 12.10
C ASP A 92 15.35 16.09 11.81
N PHE A 93 15.22 15.16 12.75
CA PHE A 93 15.57 13.75 12.54
C PHE A 93 14.81 13.13 11.37
N LEU A 94 13.59 13.58 11.11
CA LEU A 94 12.77 13.08 10.03
C LEU A 94 13.14 13.60 8.62
N HIS A 95 14.07 14.54 8.48
CA HIS A 95 14.48 15.06 7.16
C HIS A 95 15.01 13.99 6.21
N ILE A 96 15.51 12.85 6.71
CA ILE A 96 15.88 11.71 5.87
C ILE A 96 14.71 11.21 5.01
N TRP A 97 13.47 11.49 5.43
CA TRP A 97 12.24 11.09 4.74
C TRP A 97 12.00 11.87 3.45
N ASP A 98 12.67 13.01 3.28
CA ASP A 98 12.67 13.76 2.03
C ASP A 98 13.31 12.94 0.89
N TYR A 99 14.19 12.02 1.24
CA TYR A 99 14.88 11.10 0.34
C TYR A 99 14.32 9.68 0.37
N LYS A 100 13.14 9.50 0.94
CA LYS A 100 12.52 8.19 1.17
C LYS A 100 12.54 7.28 -0.06
N ASP A 101 12.17 7.78 -1.22
CA ASP A 101 12.15 7.01 -2.46
C ASP A 101 13.53 6.48 -2.86
N ILE A 102 14.59 7.29 -2.66
CA ILE A 102 15.97 6.88 -2.92
C ILE A 102 16.38 5.78 -1.95
N VAL A 103 16.07 5.94 -0.67
CA VAL A 103 16.38 4.94 0.37
C VAL A 103 15.67 3.64 0.07
N MET A 104 14.36 3.69 -0.17
CA MET A 104 13.54 2.52 -0.50
C MET A 104 14.04 1.81 -1.76
N GLY A 105 14.34 2.56 -2.81
CA GLY A 105 14.85 2.01 -4.06
C GLY A 105 16.20 1.31 -3.86
N ASN A 106 17.14 1.93 -3.15
CA ASN A 106 18.46 1.35 -2.87
C ASN A 106 18.39 0.13 -1.95
N ASN A 107 17.54 0.16 -0.92
CA ASN A 107 17.33 -1.00 -0.06
C ASN A 107 16.76 -2.18 -0.85
N ALA A 108 15.76 -1.93 -1.70
CA ALA A 108 15.21 -2.94 -2.59
C ALA A 108 16.26 -3.50 -3.55
N LEU A 109 17.10 -2.65 -4.15
CA LEU A 109 18.19 -3.08 -5.03
C LEU A 109 19.20 -3.96 -4.29
N THR A 110 19.59 -3.59 -3.07
CA THR A 110 20.50 -4.38 -2.23
C THR A 110 19.96 -5.80 -2.03
N GLU A 111 18.69 -5.94 -1.70
CA GLU A 111 18.05 -7.23 -1.51
C GLU A 111 17.90 -8.02 -2.83
N LEU A 112 17.60 -7.32 -3.93
CA LEU A 112 17.52 -7.96 -5.25
C LEU A 112 18.89 -8.47 -5.72
N TYR A 113 19.97 -7.72 -5.49
CA TYR A 113 21.33 -8.22 -5.78
C TYR A 113 21.66 -9.44 -4.92
N ARG A 114 21.39 -9.39 -3.62
CA ARG A 114 21.60 -10.52 -2.73
C ARG A 114 20.83 -11.76 -3.22
N LEU A 115 19.60 -11.59 -3.67
CA LEU A 115 18.79 -12.66 -4.23
C LEU A 115 19.37 -13.18 -5.56
N PHE A 116 19.77 -12.30 -6.48
CA PHE A 116 20.19 -12.68 -7.83
C PHE A 116 21.61 -13.26 -7.86
N ASP A 117 22.50 -12.73 -7.04
CA ASP A 117 23.89 -13.18 -6.94
C ASP A 117 24.07 -14.34 -5.94
N GLY A 118 23.10 -14.53 -5.04
CA GLY A 118 23.12 -15.59 -4.05
C GLY A 118 22.82 -16.99 -4.62
N PRO A 119 22.96 -18.03 -3.80
CA PRO A 119 22.77 -19.43 -4.20
C PRO A 119 21.29 -19.81 -4.40
N ASP A 120 20.32 -18.99 -3.97
CA ASP A 120 18.91 -19.29 -4.10
C ASP A 120 18.51 -19.40 -5.58
N PRO A 121 17.95 -20.54 -6.03
CA PRO A 121 17.52 -20.70 -7.40
C PRO A 121 16.27 -19.87 -7.75
N ARG A 122 15.53 -19.36 -6.75
CA ARG A 122 14.33 -18.55 -6.93
C ARG A 122 14.71 -17.11 -7.26
N LYS A 123 14.86 -16.77 -8.50
CA LYS A 123 15.27 -15.44 -8.95
C LYS A 123 14.05 -14.51 -9.17
N LYS A 124 13.12 -14.47 -8.20
CA LYS A 124 11.91 -13.66 -8.23
C LYS A 124 11.66 -13.00 -6.89
N ALA A 125 11.21 -11.75 -6.92
CA ALA A 125 10.77 -11.01 -5.75
C ALA A 125 9.40 -10.36 -6.02
N LEU A 126 8.53 -10.34 -5.01
CA LEU A 126 7.32 -9.51 -4.97
C LEU A 126 7.64 -8.29 -4.12
N ILE A 127 7.52 -7.10 -4.71
CA ILE A 127 7.73 -5.85 -4.00
C ILE A 127 6.37 -5.16 -3.83
N ILE A 128 6.04 -4.80 -2.59
CA ILE A 128 4.80 -4.12 -2.26
C ILE A 128 5.13 -2.67 -1.89
N PHE A 129 4.80 -1.75 -2.77
CA PHE A 129 4.97 -0.33 -2.55
C PHE A 129 3.63 0.39 -2.58
N ASN A 130 3.50 1.39 -1.74
CA ASN A 130 2.39 2.32 -1.86
C ASN A 130 2.61 3.25 -3.06
N SER A 131 1.54 3.68 -3.70
CA SER A 131 1.58 4.74 -4.72
C SER A 131 1.86 6.10 -4.04
N PRO A 132 2.81 6.93 -4.50
CA PRO A 132 3.49 6.90 -5.81
C PRO A 132 4.85 6.20 -5.86
N HIS A 133 5.31 5.63 -4.76
CA HIS A 133 6.65 5.02 -4.68
C HIS A 133 6.88 3.93 -5.73
N SER A 134 5.80 3.27 -6.18
CA SER A 134 5.86 2.21 -7.18
C SER A 134 5.93 2.67 -8.63
N PHE A 135 5.78 3.96 -8.96
CA PHE A 135 5.70 4.41 -10.35
C PHE A 135 6.96 4.09 -11.14
N LEU A 136 6.78 3.62 -12.37
CA LEU A 136 7.90 3.36 -13.31
C LEU A 136 8.46 4.65 -13.91
N THR A 137 7.68 5.71 -13.91
CA THR A 137 8.07 7.04 -14.39
C THR A 137 8.00 8.02 -13.22
N GLY A 138 9.12 8.64 -12.90
CA GLY A 138 9.19 9.61 -11.80
C GLY A 138 8.48 10.92 -12.13
N PRO A 139 8.01 11.65 -11.11
CA PRO A 139 7.40 12.94 -11.28
C PRO A 139 8.45 13.99 -11.66
N ASN A 140 8.19 14.77 -12.70
CA ASN A 140 9.02 15.91 -13.04
C ASN A 140 8.96 17.06 -12.00
N SER A 141 8.12 16.92 -10.98
CA SER A 141 7.95 17.90 -9.90
C SER A 141 8.85 17.66 -8.69
N ARG A 142 9.53 16.52 -8.63
CA ARG A 142 10.48 16.18 -7.57
C ARG A 142 11.87 15.95 -8.18
N PRO A 143 12.94 16.35 -7.49
CA PRO A 143 14.31 16.11 -7.95
C PRO A 143 14.72 14.63 -7.89
N ALA A 144 14.01 13.83 -7.11
CA ALA A 144 14.32 12.43 -6.88
C ALA A 144 13.37 11.48 -7.66
N PRO A 145 13.90 10.40 -8.26
CA PRO A 145 13.10 9.37 -8.89
C PRO A 145 12.27 8.59 -7.85
N CYS A 146 11.18 7.96 -8.28
CA CYS A 146 10.45 7.02 -7.43
C CYS A 146 11.23 5.72 -7.25
N ALA A 147 11.01 5.01 -6.14
CA ALA A 147 11.66 3.73 -5.87
C ALA A 147 11.42 2.71 -7.00
N GLY A 148 10.20 2.63 -7.52
CA GLY A 148 9.86 1.78 -8.66
C GLY A 148 10.64 2.12 -9.93
N GLN A 149 10.86 3.41 -10.20
CA GLN A 149 11.70 3.87 -11.31
C GLN A 149 13.15 3.43 -11.13
N ILE A 150 13.74 3.61 -9.95
CA ILE A 150 15.11 3.20 -9.64
C ILE A 150 15.31 1.71 -9.94
N ILE A 151 14.35 0.88 -9.51
CA ILE A 151 14.39 -0.57 -9.73
C ILE A 151 14.24 -0.91 -11.22
N ALA A 152 13.29 -0.26 -11.91
CA ALA A 152 13.02 -0.52 -13.32
C ALA A 152 14.20 -0.12 -14.22
N GLU A 153 14.85 1.00 -13.94
CA GLU A 153 16.05 1.45 -14.67
C GLU A 153 17.22 0.48 -14.47
N ARG A 154 17.34 -0.12 -13.29
CA ARG A 154 18.39 -1.10 -12.99
C ARG A 154 18.16 -2.46 -13.62
N PHE A 155 16.90 -2.86 -13.76
CA PHE A 155 16.49 -4.16 -14.33
C PHE A 155 15.54 -3.97 -15.52
N PRO A 156 15.98 -3.34 -16.62
CA PRO A 156 15.12 -3.05 -17.77
C PRO A 156 14.52 -4.34 -18.36
N GLY A 157 13.22 -4.30 -18.61
CA GLY A 157 12.48 -5.43 -19.16
C GLY A 157 12.27 -6.60 -18.19
N ARG A 158 12.70 -6.48 -16.92
CA ARG A 158 12.58 -7.55 -15.92
C ARG A 158 11.65 -7.19 -14.75
N VAL A 159 11.06 -6.00 -14.79
CA VAL A 159 10.17 -5.48 -13.76
C VAL A 159 8.76 -5.38 -14.31
N ALA A 160 7.82 -6.03 -13.65
CA ALA A 160 6.40 -5.79 -13.84
C ALA A 160 5.89 -4.95 -12.67
N ASN A 161 5.23 -3.84 -12.97
CA ASN A 161 4.58 -3.00 -11.96
C ASN A 161 3.07 -3.05 -12.17
N VAL A 162 2.37 -3.58 -11.18
CA VAL A 162 0.93 -3.88 -11.28
C VAL A 162 0.17 -3.04 -10.27
N ALA A 163 -0.73 -2.20 -10.78
CA ALA A 163 -1.65 -1.46 -9.94
C ALA A 163 -2.86 -2.31 -9.56
N ILE A 164 -3.35 -2.15 -8.34
CA ILE A 164 -4.65 -2.67 -7.92
C ILE A 164 -5.66 -1.53 -8.01
N ASN A 165 -6.91 -1.80 -8.38
CA ASN A 165 -7.92 -0.75 -8.48
C ASN A 165 -8.06 0.04 -7.18
N TRP A 166 -8.25 1.34 -7.29
CA TRP A 166 -8.34 2.26 -6.15
C TRP A 166 -9.35 3.37 -6.38
N ALA A 167 -9.66 4.08 -5.30
CA ALA A 167 -10.37 5.35 -5.35
C ALA A 167 -9.41 6.50 -5.05
N LYS A 168 -9.27 7.44 -5.98
CA LYS A 168 -8.41 8.62 -5.79
C LYS A 168 -9.05 9.63 -4.84
N ARG A 169 -8.22 10.29 -4.04
CA ARG A 169 -8.63 11.42 -3.20
C ARG A 169 -8.24 12.73 -3.89
N ARG A 170 -9.20 13.62 -4.07
CA ARG A 170 -8.97 14.97 -4.57
C ARG A 170 -9.82 15.95 -3.77
N ASN A 171 -9.20 16.94 -3.13
CA ASN A 171 -9.89 17.97 -2.32
C ASN A 171 -10.91 17.37 -1.34
N GLY A 172 -10.50 16.36 -0.57
CA GLY A 172 -11.39 15.66 0.36
C GLY A 172 -12.38 14.69 -0.28
N TYR A 173 -12.43 14.60 -1.60
CA TYR A 173 -13.31 13.74 -2.36
C TYR A 173 -12.57 12.51 -2.93
N ARG A 174 -13.15 11.34 -2.77
CA ARG A 174 -12.67 10.10 -3.40
C ARG A 174 -13.43 9.89 -4.71
N GLY A 175 -12.69 9.77 -5.80
CA GLY A 175 -13.24 9.49 -7.13
C GLY A 175 -12.64 8.21 -7.71
N LEU A 176 -13.41 7.51 -8.52
CA LEU A 176 -12.95 6.33 -9.22
C LEU A 176 -11.98 6.68 -10.36
N THR A 177 -11.16 5.72 -10.74
CA THR A 177 -10.25 5.81 -11.89
C THR A 177 -11.04 6.19 -13.15
N GLN A 178 -10.54 7.15 -13.91
CA GLN A 178 -11.21 7.67 -15.11
C GLN A 178 -12.67 8.09 -14.86
N ASN A 179 -12.97 8.63 -13.66
CA ASN A 179 -14.32 9.00 -13.23
C ASN A 179 -15.35 7.87 -13.35
N GLY A 180 -14.95 6.63 -13.10
CA GLY A 180 -15.79 5.44 -13.10
C GLY A 180 -15.89 4.71 -14.44
N LYS A 181 -15.17 5.14 -15.48
CA LYS A 181 -15.14 4.47 -16.77
C LYS A 181 -14.64 3.02 -16.65
N TRP A 182 -13.58 2.81 -15.89
CA TRP A 182 -13.01 1.48 -15.69
C TRP A 182 -13.94 0.59 -14.86
N ASP A 183 -14.45 1.13 -13.75
CA ASP A 183 -15.40 0.40 -12.90
C ASP A 183 -16.69 0.03 -13.68
N ALA A 184 -17.15 0.90 -14.58
CA ALA A 184 -18.28 0.61 -15.45
C ALA A 184 -17.99 -0.56 -16.42
N ALA A 185 -16.77 -0.66 -16.96
CA ALA A 185 -16.38 -1.77 -17.82
C ALA A 185 -16.35 -3.09 -17.03
N PHE A 186 -15.80 -3.08 -15.80
CA PHE A 186 -15.81 -4.26 -14.93
C PHE A 186 -17.23 -4.64 -14.49
N ALA A 187 -18.08 -3.66 -14.20
CA ALA A 187 -19.50 -3.91 -13.88
C ALA A 187 -20.24 -4.57 -15.03
N ALA A 188 -19.98 -4.15 -16.27
CA ALA A 188 -20.54 -4.77 -17.48
C ALA A 188 -20.11 -6.24 -17.65
N CYS A 189 -18.92 -6.60 -17.11
CA CYS A 189 -18.40 -7.98 -17.07
C CYS A 189 -18.73 -8.73 -15.78
N GLY A 190 -19.67 -8.24 -14.97
CA GLY A 190 -20.14 -8.86 -13.74
C GLY A 190 -19.17 -8.74 -12.57
N ASN A 191 -18.32 -7.71 -12.55
CA ASN A 191 -17.37 -7.40 -11.47
C ASN A 191 -16.43 -8.56 -11.11
N LYS A 192 -16.08 -9.39 -12.06
CA LYS A 192 -15.13 -10.49 -11.83
C LYS A 192 -13.73 -9.93 -11.55
N SER A 193 -13.09 -10.46 -10.52
CA SER A 193 -11.68 -10.13 -10.24
C SER A 193 -10.83 -10.61 -11.42
N ILE A 194 -10.00 -9.71 -11.95
CA ILE A 194 -9.15 -9.97 -13.12
C ILE A 194 -7.86 -9.16 -13.04
N GLY A 195 -6.76 -9.76 -13.53
CA GLY A 195 -5.50 -9.07 -13.76
C GLY A 195 -5.14 -9.14 -15.25
N PHE A 196 -4.58 -8.06 -15.79
CA PHE A 196 -4.19 -7.97 -17.19
C PHE A 196 -3.06 -6.96 -17.42
N ASP A 197 -2.35 -7.12 -18.54
CA ASP A 197 -1.36 -6.16 -18.99
C ASP A 197 -2.04 -4.91 -19.54
N LEU A 198 -1.49 -3.73 -19.23
CA LEU A 198 -2.02 -2.46 -19.74
C LEU A 198 -1.62 -2.20 -21.19
N ALA A 199 -0.45 -2.66 -21.61
CA ALA A 199 0.01 -2.48 -22.98
C ALA A 199 -0.95 -3.13 -23.99
N GLY A 200 -1.30 -2.41 -25.06
CA GLY A 200 -2.22 -2.88 -26.09
C GLY A 200 -3.70 -2.89 -25.69
N THR A 201 -4.05 -2.33 -24.53
CA THR A 201 -5.44 -2.23 -24.09
C THR A 201 -5.93 -0.77 -24.06
N PRO A 202 -7.25 -0.54 -24.24
CA PRO A 202 -7.82 0.79 -24.07
C PRO A 202 -7.59 1.40 -22.67
N PHE A 203 -7.45 0.57 -21.64
CA PHE A 203 -7.13 1.00 -20.29
C PHE A 203 -5.71 1.60 -20.20
N GLY A 204 -4.75 0.96 -20.86
CA GLY A 204 -3.37 1.44 -20.89
C GLY A 204 -3.19 2.75 -21.64
N GLU A 205 -4.05 3.02 -22.65
CA GLU A 205 -4.05 4.26 -23.44
C GLU A 205 -4.78 5.42 -22.75
N ASP A 206 -5.55 5.15 -21.70
CA ASP A 206 -6.19 6.20 -20.93
C ASP A 206 -5.16 7.10 -20.25
N ARG A 207 -5.50 8.39 -20.15
CA ARG A 207 -4.68 9.35 -19.45
C ARG A 207 -4.56 8.98 -17.99
N PHE A 208 -3.32 8.95 -17.49
CA PHE A 208 -3.05 8.78 -16.07
C PHE A 208 -3.66 9.91 -15.23
N ASP A 209 -4.55 9.60 -14.30
CA ASP A 209 -5.33 10.56 -13.54
C ASP A 209 -5.28 10.35 -12.02
N LEU A 210 -4.45 9.41 -11.53
CA LEU A 210 -4.35 9.13 -10.10
C LEU A 210 -3.84 10.34 -9.30
N ARG A 211 -2.83 11.03 -9.82
CA ARG A 211 -2.23 12.21 -9.21
C ARG A 211 -2.09 13.34 -10.25
N PRO A 212 -3.20 14.02 -10.59
CA PRO A 212 -3.15 15.15 -11.51
C PRO A 212 -2.25 16.24 -10.93
N GLY A 213 -1.32 16.74 -11.74
CA GLY A 213 -0.33 17.74 -11.33
C GLY A 213 0.98 17.16 -10.75
N TYR A 214 1.07 15.86 -10.50
CA TYR A 214 2.30 15.19 -10.10
C TYR A 214 3.31 15.11 -11.27
N PHE A 215 2.80 14.97 -12.48
CA PHE A 215 3.58 14.96 -13.71
C PHE A 215 3.36 16.24 -14.51
N LYS A 216 4.43 16.84 -15.01
CA LYS A 216 4.36 18.02 -15.90
C LYS A 216 3.84 17.64 -17.30
N LYS A 217 4.17 16.44 -17.77
CA LYS A 217 3.68 15.92 -19.04
C LYS A 217 2.43 15.06 -18.83
N ARG A 218 1.62 14.98 -19.87
CA ARG A 218 0.51 14.04 -19.92
C ARG A 218 1.06 12.63 -20.12
N LEU A 219 0.79 11.73 -19.17
CA LEU A 219 1.13 10.31 -19.23
C LEU A 219 -0.10 9.46 -19.50
N GLU A 220 0.11 8.31 -20.10
CA GLU A 220 -0.86 7.22 -20.18
C GLU A 220 -0.61 6.20 -19.07
N TYR A 221 -1.63 5.40 -18.73
CA TYR A 221 -1.48 4.42 -17.65
C TYR A 221 -0.36 3.42 -17.90
N LYS A 222 -0.19 2.94 -19.17
CA LYS A 222 0.89 2.02 -19.55
C LYS A 222 2.31 2.59 -19.42
N GLU A 223 2.46 3.92 -19.31
CA GLU A 223 3.75 4.55 -19.04
C GLU A 223 4.12 4.54 -17.55
N VAL A 224 3.13 4.34 -16.68
CA VAL A 224 3.30 4.36 -15.22
C VAL A 224 3.25 2.96 -14.61
N TYR A 225 2.43 2.08 -15.19
CA TYR A 225 2.26 0.70 -14.77
C TYR A 225 2.29 -0.24 -15.96
N THR A 226 2.78 -1.47 -15.76
CA THR A 226 2.74 -2.51 -16.78
C THR A 226 1.43 -3.28 -16.79
N GLY A 227 0.79 -3.43 -15.63
CA GLY A 227 -0.43 -4.21 -15.47
C GLY A 227 -1.41 -3.59 -14.48
N PHE A 228 -2.60 -4.17 -14.45
CA PHE A 228 -3.67 -3.75 -13.56
C PHE A 228 -4.43 -4.96 -13.01
N ILE A 229 -4.83 -4.89 -11.76
CA ILE A 229 -5.72 -5.85 -11.12
C ILE A 229 -6.99 -5.14 -10.69
N PHE A 230 -8.12 -5.57 -11.22
CA PHE A 230 -9.41 -5.28 -10.62
C PHE A 230 -9.70 -6.34 -9.56
N TYR A 231 -9.63 -5.95 -8.30
CA TYR A 231 -9.84 -6.86 -7.17
C TYR A 231 -11.33 -7.08 -6.92
N LYS A 232 -12.08 -5.99 -6.73
CA LYS A 232 -13.53 -5.92 -6.58
C LYS A 232 -14.01 -4.46 -6.58
N PRO A 233 -15.31 -4.21 -6.73
CA PRO A 233 -15.85 -2.86 -6.63
C PRO A 233 -15.40 -2.15 -5.35
N VAL A 234 -15.08 -0.87 -5.46
CA VAL A 234 -14.61 -0.05 -4.32
C VAL A 234 -15.64 -0.02 -3.19
N GLY A 235 -16.93 -0.03 -3.52
CA GLY A 235 -18.02 -0.06 -2.53
C GLY A 235 -18.08 -1.35 -1.70
N GLU A 236 -17.41 -2.41 -2.15
CA GLU A 236 -17.32 -3.69 -1.41
C GLU A 236 -16.04 -3.84 -0.58
N TRP A 237 -15.17 -2.83 -0.60
CA TRP A 237 -13.93 -2.89 0.16
C TRP A 237 -14.21 -2.82 1.66
N VAL A 238 -13.52 -3.69 2.38
CA VAL A 238 -13.51 -3.72 3.84
C VAL A 238 -12.10 -3.44 4.29
N PHE A 239 -11.98 -2.49 5.19
CA PHE A 239 -10.72 -2.15 5.85
C PHE A 239 -10.73 -2.73 7.26
N GLY A 240 -9.62 -3.34 7.64
CA GLY A 240 -9.34 -3.68 9.02
C GLY A 240 -8.27 -2.75 9.56
N ILE A 241 -8.48 -2.16 10.71
CA ILE A 241 -7.50 -1.36 11.43
C ILE A 241 -7.31 -1.91 12.84
N GLY A 242 -6.17 -1.55 13.44
CA GLY A 242 -5.75 -2.05 14.72
C GLY A 242 -5.18 -3.46 14.65
N ILE A 243 -4.27 -3.76 15.54
CA ILE A 243 -3.69 -5.09 15.74
C ILE A 243 -4.11 -5.56 17.12
N PRO A 244 -4.80 -6.71 17.24
CA PRO A 244 -5.24 -7.18 18.54
C PRO A 244 -4.08 -7.28 19.55
N ASN A 245 -4.24 -6.69 20.71
CA ASN A 245 -3.29 -6.73 21.84
C ASN A 245 -1.90 -6.11 21.55
N MET A 246 -1.73 -5.35 20.49
CA MET A 246 -0.48 -4.65 20.22
C MET A 246 -0.20 -3.56 21.25
N ALA A 247 -1.24 -2.86 21.70
CA ALA A 247 -1.16 -1.87 22.75
C ALA A 247 -1.91 -2.37 23.99
N ASP A 248 -1.21 -2.49 25.09
CA ASP A 248 -1.80 -2.65 26.42
C ASP A 248 -1.94 -1.28 27.11
N ALA A 249 -2.53 -1.28 28.29
CA ALA A 249 -2.75 -0.05 29.05
C ALA A 249 -1.44 0.67 29.40
N GLY A 250 -0.32 -0.05 29.56
CA GLY A 250 1.01 0.54 29.81
C GLY A 250 1.60 1.19 28.58
N PHE A 251 1.34 0.63 27.39
CA PHE A 251 1.88 1.16 26.14
C PHE A 251 1.10 2.39 25.61
N VAL A 252 -0.11 2.64 26.09
CA VAL A 252 -0.90 3.81 25.67
C VAL A 252 -0.18 5.12 25.96
N ASP A 253 0.52 5.24 27.09
CA ASP A 253 1.30 6.44 27.42
C ASP A 253 2.40 6.70 26.41
N GLU A 254 3.06 5.66 25.95
CA GLU A 254 4.08 5.73 24.93
C GLU A 254 3.48 6.12 23.56
N LEU A 255 2.32 5.59 23.20
CA LEU A 255 1.62 5.99 21.96
C LEU A 255 1.23 7.48 21.99
N VAL A 256 0.72 7.96 23.14
CA VAL A 256 0.40 9.38 23.33
C VAL A 256 1.65 10.25 23.18
N ARG A 257 2.76 9.83 23.78
CA ARG A 257 4.04 10.52 23.62
C ARG A 257 4.47 10.62 22.16
N ARG A 258 4.44 9.50 21.45
CA ARG A 258 4.83 9.44 20.02
C ARG A 258 3.95 10.29 19.14
N ASP A 259 2.65 10.26 19.37
CA ASP A 259 1.70 11.07 18.61
C ASP A 259 1.95 12.57 18.81
N SER A 260 2.26 12.99 20.04
CA SER A 260 2.62 14.37 20.32
C SER A 260 3.94 14.79 19.67
N GLU A 261 4.95 13.93 19.65
CA GLU A 261 6.23 14.19 18.96
C GLU A 261 6.07 14.30 17.44
N ILE A 262 5.24 13.43 16.85
CA ILE A 262 5.03 13.37 15.40
C ILE A 262 4.20 14.55 14.90
N TRP A 263 3.09 14.88 15.57
CA TRP A 263 2.06 15.70 14.98
C TRP A 263 1.90 17.08 15.59
N SER A 264 1.85 17.18 16.90
CA SER A 264 1.41 18.41 17.56
C SER A 264 2.49 19.19 18.29
N GLY A 265 3.54 18.55 18.75
CA GLY A 265 4.46 19.13 19.73
C GLY A 265 3.82 19.37 21.10
N GLU A 266 2.56 18.98 21.27
CA GLU A 266 1.78 19.11 22.49
C GLU A 266 1.40 17.74 23.03
N THR A 267 1.46 17.59 24.35
CA THR A 267 1.09 16.32 24.98
C THR A 267 -0.44 16.18 25.00
N MET A 268 -0.96 15.18 24.31
CA MET A 268 -2.36 14.78 24.46
C MET A 268 -2.58 14.26 25.87
N SER A 269 -3.57 14.78 26.57
CA SER A 269 -3.75 14.50 27.98
C SER A 269 -5.18 14.14 28.40
N SER A 270 -6.16 14.28 27.52
CA SER A 270 -7.54 13.97 27.90
C SER A 270 -7.78 12.45 27.95
N PRO A 271 -8.61 11.96 28.88
CA PRO A 271 -8.99 10.55 28.94
C PRO A 271 -9.65 10.06 27.65
N GLU A 272 -10.37 10.92 26.97
CA GLU A 272 -11.08 10.64 25.70
C GLU A 272 -10.08 10.38 24.59
N GLU A 273 -9.09 11.24 24.40
CA GLU A 273 -8.02 11.09 23.40
C GLU A 273 -7.22 9.81 23.62
N ARG A 274 -6.89 9.50 24.89
CA ARG A 274 -6.20 8.26 25.25
C ARG A 274 -7.03 7.02 24.91
N SER A 275 -8.34 7.07 25.15
CA SER A 275 -9.24 5.98 24.82
C SER A 275 -9.35 5.78 23.29
N GLU A 276 -9.40 6.88 22.54
CA GLU A 276 -9.43 6.81 21.07
C GLU A 276 -8.14 6.20 20.49
N ILE A 277 -6.99 6.61 21.00
CA ILE A 277 -5.67 6.04 20.62
C ILE A 277 -5.64 4.55 20.95
N TYR A 278 -6.03 4.17 22.15
CA TYR A 278 -6.09 2.76 22.55
C TYR A 278 -7.00 1.96 21.64
N ASP A 279 -8.21 2.45 21.37
CA ASP A 279 -9.17 1.78 20.51
C ASP A 279 -8.68 1.67 19.06
N TYR A 280 -7.91 2.64 18.60
CA TYR A 280 -7.33 2.61 17.28
C TYR A 280 -6.26 1.52 17.13
N TYR A 281 -5.35 1.41 18.08
CA TYR A 281 -4.20 0.51 17.96
C TYR A 281 -4.41 -0.88 18.58
N ALA A 282 -5.13 -0.97 19.69
CA ALA A 282 -5.27 -2.22 20.44
C ALA A 282 -6.44 -3.09 19.99
N ARG A 283 -7.45 -2.50 19.37
CA ARG A 283 -8.67 -3.19 18.97
C ARG A 283 -8.83 -3.25 17.46
N THR A 284 -9.02 -4.47 16.96
CA THR A 284 -9.36 -4.65 15.55
C THR A 284 -10.73 -4.09 15.25
N ARG A 285 -10.81 -3.15 14.31
CA ARG A 285 -12.06 -2.66 13.72
C ARG A 285 -12.08 -2.96 12.24
N SER A 286 -13.22 -3.44 11.76
CA SER A 286 -13.46 -3.58 10.32
C SER A 286 -14.61 -2.66 9.91
N PHE A 287 -14.44 -1.97 8.80
CA PHE A 287 -15.46 -1.10 8.25
C PHE A 287 -15.43 -1.13 6.72
N ARG A 288 -16.58 -0.89 6.11
CA ARG A 288 -16.66 -0.61 4.67
C ARG A 288 -16.38 0.87 4.43
N ILE A 289 -15.90 1.20 3.22
CA ILE A 289 -15.72 2.61 2.83
C ILE A 289 -16.95 3.48 3.15
N PRO A 290 -18.20 3.01 2.93
CA PRO A 290 -19.39 3.77 3.33
C PRO A 290 -19.47 4.07 4.82
N ASP A 291 -19.09 3.10 5.64
CA ASP A 291 -19.21 3.21 7.10
C ASP A 291 -18.20 4.19 7.70
N LEU A 292 -17.01 4.28 7.08
CA LEU A 292 -15.97 5.24 7.47
C LEU A 292 -16.34 6.69 7.32
N SER A 293 -17.16 6.97 6.33
CA SER A 293 -17.34 8.36 5.93
C SER A 293 -18.57 9.00 6.54
N GLY A 294 -19.48 8.24 7.18
CA GLY A 294 -20.83 8.74 7.47
C GLY A 294 -21.51 9.32 6.21
N GLN A 295 -20.93 9.05 5.02
CA GLN A 295 -21.25 9.71 3.77
C GLN A 295 -21.95 8.74 2.83
N THR A 296 -23.24 8.58 3.00
CA THR A 296 -24.15 8.09 1.94
C THR A 296 -23.83 8.76 0.60
N SER A 297 -23.38 10.02 0.63
CA SER A 297 -22.93 10.79 -0.54
C SER A 297 -21.73 10.17 -1.30
N PHE A 298 -20.90 9.34 -0.68
CA PHE A 298 -19.76 8.75 -1.39
C PHE A 298 -20.18 7.60 -2.30
N ILE A 299 -21.06 6.71 -1.83
CA ILE A 299 -21.62 5.63 -2.67
C ILE A 299 -22.44 6.19 -3.79
N GLU A 300 -23.33 7.15 -3.51
CA GLU A 300 -24.11 7.82 -4.55
C GLU A 300 -23.24 8.49 -5.62
N LYS A 301 -22.05 8.96 -5.25
CA LYS A 301 -21.09 9.51 -6.21
C LYS A 301 -20.40 8.43 -7.04
N ILE A 302 -20.04 7.31 -6.43
CA ILE A 302 -19.50 6.14 -7.13
C ILE A 302 -20.55 5.66 -8.13
N ASP A 303 -21.78 5.44 -7.69
CA ASP A 303 -22.87 4.96 -8.53
C ASP A 303 -23.17 5.92 -9.67
N ARG A 304 -23.17 7.22 -9.40
CA ARG A 304 -23.32 8.25 -10.46
C ARG A 304 -22.15 8.25 -11.46
N GLN A 305 -20.92 7.99 -11.02
CA GLN A 305 -19.78 7.90 -11.93
C GLN A 305 -19.88 6.67 -12.84
N ILE A 306 -20.21 5.51 -12.27
CA ILE A 306 -20.39 4.26 -13.01
C ILE A 306 -21.55 4.37 -13.98
N SER A 307 -22.72 4.90 -13.55
CA SER A 307 -23.94 5.01 -14.33
C SER A 307 -23.86 5.95 -15.54
N ARG A 308 -22.80 6.76 -15.62
CA ARG A 308 -22.51 7.56 -16.85
C ARG A 308 -22.11 6.67 -18.03
N TYR A 309 -21.52 5.53 -17.76
CA TYR A 309 -20.94 4.63 -18.76
C TYR A 309 -21.69 3.30 -18.84
N TYR A 310 -22.27 2.84 -17.75
CA TYR A 310 -22.98 1.57 -17.65
C TYR A 310 -24.27 1.70 -16.85
N LYS A 311 -25.37 1.18 -17.41
CA LYS A 311 -26.67 1.06 -16.71
C LYS A 311 -27.07 -0.42 -16.76
N PRO A 312 -27.28 -1.08 -15.62
CA PRO A 312 -27.77 -2.46 -15.58
C PRO A 312 -29.09 -2.58 -16.37
N GLY A 313 -29.21 -3.65 -17.18
CA GLY A 313 -30.41 -3.91 -17.99
C GLY A 313 -30.48 -3.15 -19.32
N VAL A 314 -29.52 -2.31 -19.66
CA VAL A 314 -29.39 -1.72 -20.99
C VAL A 314 -28.46 -2.61 -21.82
N GLU A 315 -28.97 -3.23 -22.87
CA GLU A 315 -28.11 -3.97 -23.83
C GLU A 315 -27.02 -3.05 -24.36
N ILE A 316 -25.77 -3.43 -24.16
CA ILE A 316 -24.64 -2.79 -24.81
C ILE A 316 -24.66 -3.23 -26.27
N ARG A 317 -25.27 -2.44 -27.15
CA ARG A 317 -25.20 -2.72 -28.59
C ARG A 317 -23.75 -2.66 -29.03
N SER A 318 -23.28 -3.75 -29.63
CA SER A 318 -21.94 -3.82 -30.22
C SER A 318 -21.79 -2.66 -31.21
N GLY A 319 -20.69 -1.90 -31.08
CA GLY A 319 -20.48 -0.62 -31.75
C GLY A 319 -20.27 -0.67 -33.29
N ALA A 320 -20.96 -1.56 -33.99
CA ALA A 320 -20.95 -1.58 -35.46
C ALA A 320 -21.84 -0.47 -36.10
N ASP A 321 -22.75 0.16 -35.34
CA ASP A 321 -23.75 1.06 -35.89
C ASP A 321 -23.65 2.55 -35.52
N ARG A 322 -22.54 3.00 -34.94
CA ARG A 322 -22.34 4.43 -34.65
C ARG A 322 -20.97 4.94 -35.13
N ALA A 323 -20.89 5.15 -36.43
CA ALA A 323 -19.98 6.18 -36.92
C ALA A 323 -20.51 7.54 -36.46
N GLY A 324 -19.97 8.12 -35.40
CA GLY A 324 -20.30 9.49 -35.08
C GLY A 324 -20.24 9.98 -33.65
N VAL A 325 -20.04 9.15 -32.61
CA VAL A 325 -19.86 9.67 -31.24
C VAL A 325 -18.93 8.74 -30.47
N GLY A 326 -17.80 9.28 -30.05
CA GLY A 326 -16.84 8.80 -29.07
C GLY A 326 -16.64 7.28 -28.97
N ARG A 327 -15.43 6.82 -29.25
CA ARG A 327 -14.98 5.41 -29.24
C ARG A 327 -15.59 4.62 -28.06
N GLY A 328 -16.64 3.85 -28.37
CA GLY A 328 -17.19 2.85 -27.47
C GLY A 328 -16.17 1.74 -27.21
N LEU A 329 -16.15 1.24 -25.99
CA LEU A 329 -15.34 0.10 -25.58
C LEU A 329 -15.73 -1.13 -26.43
N PRO A 330 -14.79 -1.85 -27.04
CA PRO A 330 -15.09 -3.16 -27.59
C PRO A 330 -15.32 -4.13 -26.43
N VAL A 331 -16.56 -4.59 -26.29
CA VAL A 331 -16.89 -5.68 -25.36
C VAL A 331 -16.64 -7.00 -26.11
N SER A 332 -15.40 -7.40 -26.20
CA SER A 332 -15.06 -8.81 -26.17
C SER A 332 -14.63 -9.08 -24.73
N CYS A 333 -15.44 -9.84 -24.00
CA CYS A 333 -15.04 -10.37 -22.70
C CYS A 333 -13.68 -11.04 -22.87
N LEU A 334 -12.65 -10.48 -22.20
CA LEU A 334 -11.33 -11.10 -22.05
C LEU A 334 -11.47 -12.46 -21.37
#